data_a9d292bd9e1f8c830e3c611f8191c1fd
#
_entry.id   a9d292bd9e1f8c830e3c611f8191c1fd
#
_cell.length_a   1.000
_cell.length_b   1.000
_cell.length_c   1.000
_cell.angle_alpha   90.00
_cell.angle_beta   90.00
_cell.angle_gamma   90.00
#
_symmetry.space_group_name_H-M   'P 1'
#
loop_
_entity.id
_entity.type
_entity.pdbx_description
1 polymer ?
#
loop_
_entity_poly.entity_id
_entity_poly.type
_entity_poly.pdbx_seq_one_letter_code
_entity_poly.pdbx_strand_id
1 'polypeptide(L)'
;MNENNDITLTLRELWGKANPLWERRYEDFITTHTDYSVGTSKYLDSRGKVFGAGYEIYIVAFFLGLYANRRKPMTKDTSKKRKFGQPVGYWGQIEARGLRQPYPRIQDYIFAALFAKTNVDLIALDKGEIPAAQVISQMKQTMEEYANFGFSYMTEKLEENPDYFFKEGAFLKLFLPFLETAEECVEGPESLD
;
A
#
# COMPACT_ATOMS: atom_id res chain seq x y z
N MET A 1 43.81 13.07 3.72
CA MET A 1 43.16 11.92 3.08
C MET A 1 41.77 11.87 3.67
N ASN A 2 40.78 12.46 3.00
CA ASN A 2 39.36 12.35 3.39
C ASN A 2 38.81 11.15 2.65
N GLU A 3 38.67 10.04 3.36
CA GLU A 3 37.85 8.93 2.90
C GLU A 3 36.39 9.39 2.91
N ASN A 4 35.93 9.81 1.74
CA ASN A 4 34.49 9.93 1.49
C ASN A 4 33.90 8.52 1.59
N ASN A 5 33.37 8.19 2.75
CA ASN A 5 32.46 7.05 2.91
C ASN A 5 31.17 7.40 2.14
N ASP A 6 31.18 7.21 0.82
CA ASP A 6 29.98 7.21 0.01
C ASP A 6 29.17 5.96 0.39
N ILE A 7 28.29 6.13 1.39
CA ILE A 7 27.34 5.08 1.78
C ILE A 7 26.35 4.94 0.62
N THR A 8 26.63 4.00 -0.28
CA THR A 8 25.71 3.64 -1.35
C THR A 8 24.49 2.98 -0.74
N LEU A 9 23.37 3.68 -0.73
CA LEU A 9 22.10 3.15 -0.22
C LEU A 9 21.60 2.03 -1.14
N THR A 10 21.13 0.96 -0.53
CA THR A 10 20.45 -0.12 -1.24
C THR A 10 19.13 0.36 -1.86
N LEU A 11 18.68 -0.31 -2.92
CA LEU A 11 17.36 -0.03 -3.52
C LEU A 11 16.23 -0.10 -2.50
N ARG A 12 16.31 -1.03 -1.53
CA ARG A 12 15.35 -1.18 -0.43
C ARG A 12 15.34 0.06 0.49
N GLU A 13 16.50 0.60 0.82
CA GLU A 13 16.61 1.80 1.66
C GLU A 13 16.13 3.06 0.92
N LEU A 14 16.41 3.17 -0.38
CA LEU A 14 15.90 4.24 -1.22
C LEU A 14 14.38 4.20 -1.30
N TRP A 15 13.80 3.00 -1.50
CA TRP A 15 12.35 2.81 -1.49
C TRP A 15 11.72 3.15 -0.14
N GLY A 16 12.38 2.81 0.97
CA GLY A 16 11.94 3.17 2.31
C GLY A 16 11.75 4.68 2.53
N LYS A 17 12.43 5.54 1.75
CA LYS A 17 12.26 6.99 1.76
C LYS A 17 11.06 7.46 0.93
N ALA A 18 10.45 6.59 0.13
CA ALA A 18 9.29 6.93 -0.68
C ALA A 18 8.08 7.27 0.20
N ASN A 19 7.30 8.24 -0.24
CA ASN A 19 6.05 8.62 0.39
C ASN A 19 4.94 8.55 -0.67
N PRO A 20 4.22 7.42 -0.77
CA PRO A 20 3.21 7.22 -1.78
C PRO A 20 2.02 8.16 -1.59
N LEU A 21 1.35 8.45 -2.70
CA LEU A 21 0.21 9.33 -2.76
C LEU A 21 -1.09 8.52 -2.74
N TRP A 22 -2.17 9.18 -2.31
CA TRP A 22 -3.54 8.72 -2.42
C TRP A 22 -4.44 9.86 -2.90
N GLU A 23 -5.61 9.54 -3.46
CA GLU A 23 -6.53 10.56 -3.97
C GLU A 23 -7.45 11.07 -2.88
N ARG A 24 -7.62 12.38 -2.78
CA ARG A 24 -8.42 13.05 -1.75
C ARG A 24 -9.89 12.60 -1.69
N ARG A 25 -10.42 12.07 -2.78
CA ARG A 25 -11.79 11.53 -2.79
C ARG A 25 -12.01 10.39 -1.80
N TYR A 26 -10.94 9.76 -1.31
CA TYR A 26 -11.00 8.72 -0.29
C TYR A 26 -10.79 9.25 1.13
N GLU A 27 -10.71 10.59 1.31
CA GLU A 27 -10.38 11.20 2.60
C GLU A 27 -11.39 10.83 3.69
N ASP A 28 -12.69 10.94 3.39
CA ASP A 28 -13.76 10.60 4.32
C ASP A 28 -13.70 9.11 4.73
N PHE A 29 -13.48 8.22 3.75
CA PHE A 29 -13.32 6.79 4.02
C PHE A 29 -12.12 6.52 4.95
N ILE A 30 -10.96 7.11 4.66
CA ILE A 30 -9.74 6.93 5.47
C ILE A 30 -9.95 7.47 6.88
N THR A 31 -10.48 8.69 7.04
CA THR A 31 -10.65 9.33 8.34
C THR A 31 -11.71 8.64 9.21
N THR A 32 -12.72 8.05 8.58
CA THR A 32 -13.75 7.28 9.29
C THR A 32 -13.18 6.00 9.91
N HIS A 33 -12.30 5.29 9.20
CA HIS A 33 -11.82 3.97 9.62
C HIS A 33 -10.46 3.99 10.32
N THR A 34 -9.79 5.15 10.39
CA THR A 34 -8.44 5.29 10.97
C THR A 34 -8.37 6.42 11.98
N ASP A 35 -7.34 6.41 12.85
CA ASP A 35 -7.02 7.56 13.71
C ASP A 35 -6.29 8.69 12.94
N TYR A 36 -6.29 8.64 11.61
CA TYR A 36 -5.72 9.68 10.77
C TYR A 36 -6.62 10.91 10.79
N SER A 37 -6.16 12.00 11.43
CA SER A 37 -6.83 13.28 11.44
C SER A 37 -6.07 14.29 10.61
N VAL A 38 -6.77 14.95 9.71
CA VAL A 38 -6.26 16.13 8.99
C VAL A 38 -6.57 17.35 9.86
N GLY A 39 -5.59 17.76 10.69
CA GLY A 39 -5.76 18.93 11.57
C GLY A 39 -5.78 18.61 13.06
N THR A 40 -5.81 19.67 13.88
CA THR A 40 -5.56 19.66 15.33
C THR A 40 -6.68 19.11 16.22
N SER A 41 -7.68 18.41 15.71
CA SER A 41 -8.74 17.85 16.56
C SER A 41 -8.30 16.51 17.18
N LYS A 42 -7.74 16.57 18.38
CA LYS A 42 -7.27 15.44 19.19
C LYS A 42 -8.39 14.59 19.81
N TYR A 43 -9.66 14.88 19.56
CA TYR A 43 -10.80 14.30 20.27
C TYR A 43 -11.90 13.78 19.35
N LEU A 44 -11.54 13.28 18.16
CA LEU A 44 -12.52 12.52 17.40
C LEU A 44 -12.61 11.11 18.00
N ASP A 45 -13.83 10.77 18.37
CA ASP A 45 -14.26 9.53 18.99
C ASP A 45 -13.54 8.31 18.37
N SER A 46 -12.68 7.66 19.15
CA SER A 46 -11.94 6.45 18.71
C SER A 46 -12.85 5.22 18.63
N ARG A 47 -14.14 5.38 18.89
CA ARG A 47 -15.13 4.31 18.83
C ARG A 47 -15.40 3.93 17.37
N GLY A 48 -15.13 2.67 17.04
CA GLY A 48 -15.39 2.10 15.72
C GLY A 48 -14.22 2.20 14.73
N LYS A 49 -13.08 2.80 15.09
CA LYS A 49 -11.91 2.86 14.23
C LYS A 49 -11.14 1.54 14.26
N VAL A 50 -10.98 0.94 13.10
CA VAL A 50 -10.31 -0.35 12.95
C VAL A 50 -8.80 -0.19 12.90
N PHE A 51 -8.31 0.90 12.32
CA PHE A 51 -6.89 1.14 12.08
C PHE A 51 -6.38 2.33 12.91
N GLY A 52 -5.14 2.22 13.40
CA GLY A 52 -4.50 3.26 14.20
C GLY A 52 -3.80 4.33 13.40
N ALA A 53 -3.53 4.08 12.12
CA ALA A 53 -2.85 5.04 11.24
C ALA A 53 -3.42 4.97 9.82
N GLY A 54 -3.42 6.10 9.12
CA GLY A 54 -3.92 6.17 7.75
C GLY A 54 -3.18 5.27 6.77
N TYR A 55 -1.89 5.01 6.98
CA TYR A 55 -1.14 4.11 6.12
C TYR A 55 -1.56 2.63 6.30
N GLU A 56 -2.17 2.24 7.42
CA GLU A 56 -2.62 0.85 7.63
C GLU A 56 -3.74 0.50 6.65
N ILE A 57 -4.73 1.37 6.48
CA ILE A 57 -5.78 1.15 5.48
C ILE A 57 -5.25 1.26 4.04
N TYR A 58 -4.19 2.06 3.82
CA TYR A 58 -3.51 2.09 2.53
C TYR A 58 -2.82 0.76 2.22
N ILE A 59 -2.20 0.12 3.22
CA ILE A 59 -1.62 -1.23 3.08
C ILE A 59 -2.70 -2.23 2.68
N VAL A 60 -3.87 -2.20 3.32
CA VAL A 60 -5.01 -3.05 2.95
C VAL A 60 -5.43 -2.79 1.51
N ALA A 61 -5.59 -1.52 1.11
CA ALA A 61 -5.94 -1.14 -0.25
C ALA A 61 -4.91 -1.63 -1.29
N PHE A 62 -3.62 -1.51 -0.98
CA PHE A 62 -2.55 -2.00 -1.83
C PHE A 62 -2.62 -3.51 -2.05
N PHE A 63 -2.71 -4.29 -0.96
CA PHE A 63 -2.81 -5.74 -1.07
C PHE A 63 -4.10 -6.18 -1.76
N LEU A 64 -5.21 -5.48 -1.55
CA LEU A 64 -6.47 -5.77 -2.23
C LEU A 64 -6.33 -5.63 -3.76
N GLY A 65 -5.70 -4.55 -4.22
CA GLY A 65 -5.38 -4.38 -5.63
C GLY A 65 -4.40 -5.44 -6.16
N LEU A 66 -3.41 -5.80 -5.34
CA LEU A 66 -2.41 -6.82 -5.68
C LEU A 66 -3.05 -8.21 -5.85
N TYR A 67 -3.90 -8.65 -4.89
CA TYR A 67 -4.62 -9.93 -4.96
C TYR A 67 -5.62 -9.96 -6.11
N ALA A 68 -6.35 -8.86 -6.34
CA ALA A 68 -7.22 -8.70 -7.51
C ALA A 68 -6.44 -8.66 -8.83
N ASN A 69 -5.12 -8.50 -8.78
CA ASN A 69 -4.25 -8.21 -9.93
C ASN A 69 -4.77 -7.06 -10.80
N ARG A 70 -5.33 -6.02 -10.16
CA ARG A 70 -5.94 -4.86 -10.83
C ARG A 70 -5.31 -3.55 -10.39
N ARG A 71 -5.03 -2.68 -11.35
CA ARG A 71 -4.49 -1.34 -11.15
C ARG A 71 -5.51 -0.30 -11.61
N LYS A 72 -5.59 0.82 -10.90
CA LYS A 72 -6.38 1.99 -11.29
C LYS A 72 -5.44 3.19 -11.36
N PRO A 73 -5.24 3.80 -12.54
CA PRO A 73 -4.38 4.97 -12.65
C PRO A 73 -4.83 6.09 -11.72
N MET A 74 -3.86 6.79 -11.14
CA MET A 74 -4.13 7.97 -10.32
C MET A 74 -4.57 9.16 -11.19
N THR A 75 -5.40 10.05 -10.62
CA THR A 75 -5.70 11.32 -11.26
C THR A 75 -4.42 12.07 -11.66
N LYS A 76 -4.43 12.77 -12.80
CA LYS A 76 -3.29 13.62 -13.21
C LYS A 76 -3.19 14.91 -12.39
N ASP A 77 -4.32 15.36 -11.82
CA ASP A 77 -4.40 16.57 -11.01
C ASP A 77 -3.70 16.36 -9.65
N THR A 78 -2.56 17.01 -9.48
CA THR A 78 -1.75 16.92 -8.25
C THR A 78 -2.44 17.51 -7.04
N SER A 79 -3.34 18.49 -7.22
CA SER A 79 -4.10 19.12 -6.13
C SER A 79 -5.08 18.14 -5.45
N LYS A 80 -5.48 17.09 -6.18
CA LYS A 80 -6.37 16.03 -5.71
C LYS A 80 -5.64 14.86 -5.06
N LYS A 81 -4.34 14.98 -4.83
CA LYS A 81 -3.51 13.93 -4.22
C LYS A 81 -2.98 14.38 -2.86
N ARG A 82 -2.73 13.42 -1.98
CA ARG A 82 -2.15 13.62 -0.65
C ARG A 82 -1.10 12.56 -0.31
N LYS A 83 -0.28 12.86 0.71
CA LYS A 83 0.66 11.93 1.36
C LYS A 83 0.20 11.67 2.79
N PHE A 84 0.65 10.56 3.38
CA PHE A 84 0.40 10.29 4.81
C PHE A 84 1.38 11.00 5.75
N GLY A 85 2.34 11.70 5.26
CA GLY A 85 3.32 12.43 6.06
C GLY A 85 4.51 11.62 6.53
N GLN A 86 4.43 10.28 6.54
CA GLN A 86 5.54 9.38 6.90
C GLN A 86 5.95 8.53 5.71
N PRO A 87 7.27 8.46 5.39
CA PRO A 87 7.79 7.53 4.39
C PRO A 87 7.52 6.07 4.76
N VAL A 88 7.51 5.21 3.74
CA VAL A 88 7.22 3.78 3.89
C VAL A 88 8.14 3.08 4.90
N GLY A 89 9.39 3.50 5.01
CA GLY A 89 10.36 2.97 5.95
C GLY A 89 9.96 3.08 7.44
N TYR A 90 8.97 3.91 7.76
CA TYR A 90 8.42 4.03 9.12
C TYR A 90 7.13 3.22 9.33
N TRP A 91 6.58 2.63 8.27
CA TRP A 91 5.33 1.91 8.38
C TRP A 91 5.50 0.61 9.17
N GLY A 92 4.62 0.37 10.11
CA GLY A 92 4.68 -0.79 10.99
C GLY A 92 5.71 -0.71 12.12
N GLN A 93 6.49 0.38 12.24
CA GLN A 93 7.48 0.58 13.31
C GLN A 93 6.95 1.34 14.52
N ILE A 94 5.67 1.63 14.59
CA ILE A 94 5.13 2.51 15.62
C ILE A 94 5.07 1.80 16.96
N GLU A 95 6.09 2.00 17.80
CA GLU A 95 6.09 1.64 19.21
C GLU A 95 5.15 2.52 20.06
N ALA A 96 4.76 3.67 19.54
CA ALA A 96 4.21 4.78 20.31
C ALA A 96 2.67 4.85 20.39
N ARG A 97 1.91 3.92 19.82
CA ARG A 97 0.44 3.98 19.82
C ARG A 97 -0.20 2.84 20.64
N GLY A 98 -0.03 2.90 21.97
CA GLY A 98 -0.75 2.04 22.90
C GLY A 98 -0.30 0.58 22.86
N LEU A 99 -1.24 -0.35 23.00
CA LEU A 99 -1.00 -1.80 23.11
C LEU A 99 -0.69 -2.51 21.76
N ARG A 100 -0.51 -1.77 20.66
CA ARG A 100 -0.26 -2.35 19.34
C ARG A 100 1.20 -2.76 19.20
N GLN A 101 1.43 -4.01 18.81
CA GLN A 101 2.77 -4.49 18.53
C GLN A 101 3.27 -3.97 17.17
N PRO A 102 4.56 -3.60 17.07
CA PRO A 102 5.19 -3.27 15.80
C PRO A 102 5.14 -4.47 14.83
N TYR A 103 4.98 -4.17 13.53
CA TYR A 103 4.98 -5.19 12.46
C TYR A 103 5.87 -4.74 11.26
N PRO A 104 7.16 -4.43 11.50
CA PRO A 104 8.03 -3.83 10.48
C PRO A 104 8.27 -4.73 9.26
N ARG A 105 8.10 -6.04 9.39
CA ARG A 105 8.24 -6.99 8.27
C ARG A 105 7.27 -6.74 7.11
N ILE A 106 6.19 -6.00 7.34
CA ILE A 106 5.24 -5.63 6.28
C ILE A 106 5.93 -4.87 5.13
N GLN A 107 6.94 -4.07 5.45
CA GLN A 107 7.71 -3.34 4.46
C GLN A 107 8.44 -4.26 3.49
N ASP A 108 8.94 -5.39 3.97
CA ASP A 108 9.66 -6.37 3.15
C ASP A 108 8.70 -7.09 2.20
N TYR A 109 7.49 -7.42 2.67
CA TYR A 109 6.46 -8.01 1.81
C TYR A 109 6.00 -7.05 0.72
N ILE A 110 5.77 -5.77 1.07
CA ILE A 110 5.39 -4.75 0.09
C ILE A 110 6.52 -4.56 -0.93
N PHE A 111 7.77 -4.45 -0.48
CA PHE A 111 8.93 -4.29 -1.35
C PHE A 111 9.06 -5.47 -2.32
N ALA A 112 9.01 -6.71 -1.82
CA ALA A 112 9.11 -7.90 -2.65
C ALA A 112 7.98 -7.98 -3.69
N ALA A 113 6.74 -7.70 -3.29
CA ALA A 113 5.60 -7.68 -4.19
C ALA A 113 5.74 -6.62 -5.29
N LEU A 114 6.17 -5.40 -4.93
CA LEU A 114 6.40 -4.32 -5.89
C LEU A 114 7.54 -4.65 -6.84
N PHE A 115 8.62 -5.21 -6.32
CA PHE A 115 9.76 -5.62 -7.11
C PHE A 115 9.36 -6.65 -8.18
N ALA A 116 8.57 -7.67 -7.80
CA ALA A 116 8.03 -8.67 -8.71
C ALA A 116 7.04 -8.11 -9.75
N LYS A 117 6.30 -7.04 -9.40
CA LYS A 117 5.23 -6.48 -10.26
C LYS A 117 5.66 -5.28 -11.11
N THR A 118 6.87 -4.76 -10.93
CA THR A 118 7.33 -3.53 -11.62
C THR A 118 8.17 -3.81 -12.86
N ASN A 119 8.49 -5.08 -13.18
CA ASN A 119 9.35 -5.46 -14.32
C ASN A 119 10.66 -4.65 -14.39
N VAL A 120 11.39 -4.61 -13.28
CA VAL A 120 12.67 -3.89 -13.21
C VAL A 120 13.72 -4.63 -14.01
N ASP A 121 14.37 -3.96 -14.96
CA ASP A 121 15.55 -4.50 -15.62
C ASP A 121 16.75 -4.43 -14.65
N LEU A 122 17.00 -5.57 -13.99
CA LEU A 122 18.05 -5.67 -12.98
C LEU A 122 19.45 -5.58 -13.61
N ILE A 123 19.60 -6.04 -14.84
CA ILE A 123 20.88 -6.02 -15.55
C ILE A 123 21.23 -4.58 -15.91
N ALA A 124 20.25 -3.83 -16.43
CA ALA A 124 20.43 -2.42 -16.74
C ALA A 124 20.65 -1.56 -15.47
N LEU A 125 19.99 -1.93 -14.36
CA LEU A 125 20.20 -1.28 -13.07
C LEU A 125 21.62 -1.54 -12.53
N ASP A 126 22.09 -2.78 -12.55
CA ASP A 126 23.43 -3.18 -12.07
C ASP A 126 24.53 -2.52 -12.89
N LYS A 127 24.35 -2.42 -14.21
CA LYS A 127 25.26 -1.71 -15.11
C LYS A 127 25.21 -0.19 -15.00
N GLY A 128 24.26 0.37 -14.23
CA GLY A 128 24.07 1.81 -14.13
C GLY A 128 23.42 2.45 -15.38
N GLU A 129 22.87 1.66 -16.29
CA GLU A 129 22.18 2.14 -17.50
C GLU A 129 20.83 2.79 -17.14
N ILE A 130 20.19 2.34 -16.06
CA ILE A 130 19.02 2.99 -15.48
C ILE A 130 19.31 3.45 -14.05
N PRO A 131 18.93 4.69 -13.68
CA PRO A 131 19.17 5.19 -12.33
C PRO A 131 18.19 4.54 -11.32
N ALA A 132 18.68 4.23 -10.12
CA ALA A 132 17.86 3.69 -9.02
C ALA A 132 16.62 4.56 -8.72
N ALA A 133 16.74 5.88 -8.85
CA ALA A 133 15.62 6.81 -8.68
C ALA A 133 14.46 6.55 -9.66
N GLN A 134 14.76 6.14 -10.89
CA GLN A 134 13.75 5.77 -11.88
C GLN A 134 13.00 4.51 -11.46
N VAL A 135 13.75 3.49 -11.00
CA VAL A 135 13.16 2.24 -10.47
C VAL A 135 12.24 2.53 -9.29
N ILE A 136 12.70 3.34 -8.33
CA ILE A 136 11.89 3.75 -7.16
C ILE A 136 10.63 4.49 -7.59
N SER A 137 10.72 5.35 -8.59
CA SER A 137 9.55 6.08 -9.12
C SER A 137 8.52 5.12 -9.74
N GLN A 138 8.97 4.12 -10.50
CA GLN A 138 8.10 3.09 -11.07
C GLN A 138 7.45 2.22 -10.01
N MET A 139 8.23 1.77 -9.00
CA MET A 139 7.70 0.99 -7.88
C MET A 139 6.66 1.79 -7.10
N LYS A 140 6.92 3.08 -6.84
CA LYS A 140 5.98 3.97 -6.18
C LYS A 140 4.70 4.13 -6.98
N GLN A 141 4.78 4.36 -8.29
CA GLN A 141 3.61 4.45 -9.17
C GLN A 141 2.80 3.15 -9.15
N THR A 142 3.48 2.00 -9.26
CA THR A 142 2.84 0.68 -9.19
C THR A 142 2.07 0.50 -7.88
N MET A 143 2.66 0.90 -6.75
CA MET A 143 2.03 0.86 -5.44
C MET A 143 0.78 1.75 -5.37
N GLU A 144 0.90 2.98 -5.86
CA GLU A 144 -0.19 3.96 -5.90
C GLU A 144 -1.37 3.47 -6.74
N GLU A 145 -1.11 2.84 -7.89
CA GLU A 145 -2.14 2.32 -8.79
C GLU A 145 -2.89 1.12 -8.20
N TYR A 146 -2.17 0.19 -7.53
CA TYR A 146 -2.80 -0.92 -6.81
C TYR A 146 -3.64 -0.42 -5.65
N ALA A 147 -3.10 0.50 -4.83
CA ALA A 147 -3.84 1.07 -3.72
C ALA A 147 -5.07 1.88 -4.19
N ASN A 148 -4.96 2.60 -5.31
CA ASN A 148 -6.08 3.35 -5.89
C ASN A 148 -7.22 2.44 -6.34
N PHE A 149 -6.91 1.25 -6.88
CA PHE A 149 -7.92 0.22 -7.13
C PHE A 149 -8.57 -0.26 -5.83
N GLY A 150 -7.75 -0.62 -4.82
CA GLY A 150 -8.26 -1.11 -3.54
C GLY A 150 -9.16 -0.11 -2.83
N PHE A 151 -8.80 1.17 -2.81
CA PHE A 151 -9.67 2.23 -2.28
C PHE A 151 -10.98 2.36 -3.07
N SER A 152 -10.92 2.30 -4.40
CA SER A 152 -12.13 2.33 -5.22
C SER A 152 -13.06 1.18 -4.88
N TYR A 153 -12.53 -0.03 -4.78
CA TYR A 153 -13.30 -1.22 -4.45
C TYR A 153 -13.93 -1.16 -3.05
N MET A 154 -13.17 -0.66 -2.05
CA MET A 154 -13.69 -0.48 -0.70
C MET A 154 -14.80 0.58 -0.64
N THR A 155 -14.66 1.69 -1.37
CA THR A 155 -15.70 2.73 -1.43
C THR A 155 -16.95 2.24 -2.15
N GLU A 156 -16.82 1.45 -3.22
CA GLU A 156 -17.94 0.79 -3.89
C GLU A 156 -18.71 -0.13 -2.93
N LYS A 157 -18.00 -0.91 -2.09
CA LYS A 157 -18.64 -1.75 -1.06
C LYS A 157 -19.38 -0.95 0.00
N LEU A 158 -18.88 0.22 0.37
CA LEU A 158 -19.57 1.13 1.30
C LEU A 158 -20.83 1.73 0.66
N GLU A 159 -20.76 2.11 -0.63
CA GLU A 159 -21.91 2.64 -1.39
C GLU A 159 -23.02 1.59 -1.57
N GLU A 160 -22.64 0.32 -1.85
CA GLU A 160 -23.57 -0.80 -1.95
C GLU A 160 -24.24 -1.14 -0.60
N ASN A 161 -23.48 -1.03 0.50
CA ASN A 161 -23.96 -1.33 1.84
C ASN A 161 -23.25 -0.45 2.87
N PRO A 162 -23.91 0.62 3.37
CA PRO A 162 -23.32 1.54 4.35
C PRO A 162 -22.84 0.87 5.65
N ASP A 163 -23.43 -0.27 6.01
CA ASP A 163 -23.09 -1.02 7.22
C ASP A 163 -22.01 -2.09 6.98
N TYR A 164 -21.44 -2.17 5.76
CA TYR A 164 -20.51 -3.24 5.39
C TYR A 164 -19.34 -3.34 6.37
N PHE A 165 -18.70 -2.22 6.67
CA PHE A 165 -17.48 -2.17 7.48
C PHE A 165 -17.71 -2.25 8.99
N PHE A 166 -18.95 -2.22 9.46
CA PHE A 166 -19.29 -2.47 10.86
C PHE A 166 -19.38 -3.98 11.20
N LYS A 167 -19.37 -4.85 10.18
CA LYS A 167 -19.42 -6.29 10.37
C LYS A 167 -18.04 -6.85 10.72
N GLU A 168 -18.02 -7.82 11.61
CA GLU A 168 -16.80 -8.53 11.97
C GLU A 168 -16.11 -9.14 10.73
N GLY A 169 -14.80 -8.93 10.64
CA GLY A 169 -13.99 -9.45 9.55
C GLY A 169 -14.25 -8.80 8.18
N ALA A 170 -14.97 -7.67 8.11
CA ALA A 170 -15.32 -7.01 6.85
C ALA A 170 -14.12 -6.78 5.94
N PHE A 171 -13.01 -6.29 6.48
CA PHE A 171 -11.79 -6.05 5.69
C PHE A 171 -11.13 -7.34 5.17
N LEU A 172 -11.21 -8.44 5.92
CA LEU A 172 -10.73 -9.75 5.45
C LEU A 172 -11.63 -10.31 4.35
N LYS A 173 -12.95 -10.16 4.49
CA LYS A 173 -13.93 -10.61 3.50
C LYS A 173 -13.79 -9.94 2.14
N LEU A 174 -13.16 -8.75 2.06
CA LEU A 174 -12.84 -8.10 0.78
C LEU A 174 -11.91 -8.93 -0.11
N PHE A 175 -11.06 -9.78 0.48
CA PHE A 175 -10.09 -10.58 -0.24
C PHE A 175 -10.68 -11.89 -0.79
N LEU A 176 -11.74 -12.41 -0.17
CA LEU A 176 -12.29 -13.73 -0.54
C LEU A 176 -12.61 -13.89 -2.03
N PRO A 177 -13.25 -12.93 -2.73
CA PRO A 177 -13.54 -13.07 -4.16
C PRO A 177 -12.31 -13.22 -5.05
N PHE A 178 -11.14 -12.77 -4.58
CA PHE A 178 -9.89 -12.81 -5.34
C PHE A 178 -9.03 -14.02 -4.99
N LEU A 179 -9.25 -14.65 -3.84
CA LEU A 179 -8.56 -15.88 -3.44
C LEU A 179 -9.15 -17.09 -4.16
N GLU A 180 -10.46 -17.17 -4.30
CA GLU A 180 -11.15 -18.26 -4.99
C GLU A 180 -10.74 -18.35 -6.47
N THR A 181 -10.59 -17.21 -7.15
CA THR A 181 -10.10 -17.18 -8.55
C THR A 181 -8.64 -17.57 -8.71
N ALA A 182 -7.82 -17.48 -7.65
CA ALA A 182 -6.43 -17.88 -7.70
C ALA A 182 -6.27 -19.41 -7.60
N GLU A 183 -7.16 -20.09 -6.89
CA GLU A 183 -7.15 -21.56 -6.78
C GLU A 183 -7.56 -22.23 -8.10
N GLU A 184 -8.54 -21.68 -8.83
CA GLU A 184 -8.93 -22.17 -10.15
C GLU A 184 -7.81 -22.08 -11.21
N CYS A 185 -6.85 -21.16 -11.05
CA CYS A 185 -5.71 -21.01 -11.95
C CYS A 185 -4.57 -22.01 -11.67
N VAL A 186 -4.59 -22.74 -10.56
CA VAL A 186 -3.56 -23.73 -10.19
C VAL A 186 -3.97 -25.13 -10.63
N GLU A 187 -5.24 -25.40 -10.83
CA GLU A 187 -5.74 -26.64 -11.41
C GLU A 187 -5.76 -26.57 -12.94
N GLY A 188 -4.62 -26.50 -13.58
CA GLY A 188 -4.44 -26.63 -15.02
C GLY A 188 -3.72 -27.94 -15.34
N PRO A 189 -3.85 -28.53 -16.55
CA PRO A 189 -4.30 -29.89 -16.80
C PRO A 189 -3.21 -30.92 -16.51
N GLU A 190 -3.41 -31.77 -15.51
CA GLU A 190 -2.82 -33.10 -15.48
C GLU A 190 -3.70 -34.03 -16.30
N SER A 191 -3.26 -34.34 -17.50
CA SER A 191 -3.39 -35.66 -18.12
C SER A 191 -2.60 -35.66 -19.43
N LEU A 192 -1.36 -36.11 -19.38
CA LEU A 192 -0.70 -36.71 -20.49
C LEU A 192 -0.71 -38.23 -20.20
N ASP A 193 -1.74 -38.90 -20.72
CA ASP A 193 -1.62 -40.33 -21.06
C ASP A 193 -0.77 -40.52 -22.31
#